data_d7d422f0d7edde5b5d16bda09b0b7659
#
_entry.id   d7d422f0d7edde5b5d16bda09b0b7659
#
_cell.length_a   1.000
_cell.length_b   1.000
_cell.length_c   1.000
_cell.angle_alpha   90.00
_cell.angle_beta   90.00
_cell.angle_gamma   90.00
#
_symmetry.space_group_name_H-M   'P 1'
#
loop_
_entity.id
_entity.type
_entity.pdbx_description
1 polymer ?
#
loop_
_entity_poly.entity_id
_entity_poly.type
_entity_poly.pdbx_seq_one_letter_code
_entity_poly.pdbx_strand_id
1 'polypeptide(L)'
;MKNILDKIRPSNIPILFTIILIFSIAIISRLIAKLIGLPFEYSFGFAATMAIIVAFSFRMPDKMRLTTKIQIGSIKYYIVPILYIITMPLLQGGYNFSFVDKGVIIMMSGVGVFEEIVTHGICMALLLNKWGDNHKYKAAIISSLCFGFIHLSNIIPDPTNFHLILNKTTTVVFATFMGIGFAGLAYKSNSIWLVAIMHALVDIAGNVGSKEYFTHIYPNWSWTASFVSIIYTLPFGLYGLWLLKDTRRTT
;
A
#
# COMPACT_ATOMS: atom_id res chain seq x y z
N MET A 1 5.02 14.02 -33.99
CA MET A 1 4.06 13.30 -33.13
C MET A 1 4.61 12.00 -32.53
N LYS A 2 5.21 11.08 -33.30
CA LYS A 2 5.81 9.83 -32.77
C LYS A 2 6.77 10.07 -31.59
N ASN A 3 7.66 11.04 -31.66
CA ASN A 3 8.64 11.37 -30.61
C ASN A 3 8.03 11.86 -29.27
N ILE A 4 6.84 12.46 -29.30
CA ILE A 4 6.16 12.92 -28.08
C ILE A 4 5.45 11.74 -27.40
N LEU A 5 4.78 10.91 -28.19
CA LEU A 5 4.10 9.71 -27.67
C LEU A 5 5.08 8.70 -27.06
N ASP A 6 6.29 8.56 -27.63
CA ASP A 6 7.33 7.71 -27.07
C ASP A 6 7.88 8.25 -25.73
N LYS A 7 7.89 9.58 -25.53
CA LYS A 7 8.28 10.19 -24.24
C LYS A 7 7.22 9.98 -23.13
N ILE A 8 5.94 9.83 -23.51
CA ILE A 8 4.82 9.71 -22.56
C ILE A 8 4.53 8.22 -22.23
N ARG A 9 5.31 7.26 -22.76
CA ARG A 9 5.12 5.85 -22.40
C ARG A 9 5.23 5.66 -20.86
N PRO A 10 4.36 4.85 -20.23
CA PRO A 10 4.39 4.58 -18.77
C PRO A 10 5.78 4.17 -18.27
N SER A 11 6.54 3.42 -19.08
CA SER A 11 7.92 3.03 -18.76
C SER A 11 8.91 4.21 -18.67
N ASN A 12 8.61 5.35 -19.26
CA ASN A 12 9.49 6.53 -19.24
C ASN A 12 9.19 7.45 -18.04
N ILE A 13 7.94 7.46 -17.58
CA ILE A 13 7.44 8.29 -16.47
C ILE A 13 6.72 7.44 -15.40
N PRO A 14 7.32 6.36 -14.89
CA PRO A 14 6.60 5.36 -14.07
C PRO A 14 5.95 5.97 -12.82
N ILE A 15 6.61 6.92 -12.17
CA ILE A 15 6.11 7.57 -10.95
C ILE A 15 4.86 8.41 -11.26
N LEU A 16 4.99 9.34 -12.21
CA LEU A 16 3.87 10.22 -12.60
C LEU A 16 2.69 9.40 -13.13
N PHE A 17 2.96 8.39 -13.96
CA PHE A 17 1.94 7.48 -14.45
C PHE A 17 1.21 6.78 -13.29
N THR A 18 1.94 6.27 -12.31
CA THR A 18 1.36 5.59 -11.15
C THR A 18 0.48 6.53 -10.33
N ILE A 19 0.92 7.77 -10.08
CA ILE A 19 0.14 8.77 -9.36
C ILE A 19 -1.17 9.05 -10.11
N ILE A 20 -1.09 9.34 -11.41
CA ILE A 20 -2.29 9.60 -12.24
C ILE A 20 -3.22 8.38 -12.22
N LEU A 21 -2.67 7.17 -12.36
CA LEU A 21 -3.45 5.93 -12.37
C LEU A 21 -4.23 5.73 -11.05
N ILE A 22 -3.58 5.94 -9.91
CA ILE A 22 -4.21 5.79 -8.59
C ILE A 22 -5.39 6.74 -8.46
N PHE A 23 -5.19 8.04 -8.72
CA PHE A 23 -6.28 9.01 -8.61
C PHE A 23 -7.40 8.75 -9.61
N SER A 24 -7.05 8.36 -10.85
CA SER A 24 -8.06 8.04 -11.87
C SER A 24 -8.91 6.83 -11.46
N ILE A 25 -8.29 5.74 -11.01
CA ILE A 25 -9.03 4.56 -10.54
C ILE A 25 -9.89 4.91 -9.32
N ALA A 26 -9.34 5.63 -8.33
CA ALA A 26 -10.08 6.01 -7.14
C ALA A 26 -11.30 6.89 -7.44
N ILE A 27 -11.19 7.84 -8.37
CA ILE A 27 -12.30 8.71 -8.77
C ILE A 27 -13.35 7.89 -9.55
N ILE A 28 -12.93 7.12 -10.55
CA ILE A 28 -13.85 6.36 -11.40
C ILE A 28 -14.60 5.32 -10.58
N SER A 29 -13.93 4.59 -9.69
CA SER A 29 -14.57 3.58 -8.84
C SER A 29 -15.61 4.18 -7.89
N ARG A 30 -15.34 5.37 -7.32
CA ARG A 30 -16.31 6.12 -6.50
C ARG A 30 -17.53 6.58 -7.31
N LEU A 31 -17.30 7.07 -8.52
CA LEU A 31 -18.38 7.45 -9.42
C LEU A 31 -19.26 6.28 -9.79
N ILE A 32 -18.66 5.13 -10.11
CA ILE A 32 -19.41 3.90 -10.43
C ILE A 32 -20.25 3.49 -9.22
N ALA A 33 -19.66 3.36 -8.03
CA ALA A 33 -20.39 2.98 -6.82
C ALA A 33 -21.58 3.91 -6.57
N LYS A 34 -21.38 5.24 -6.69
CA LYS A 34 -22.43 6.24 -6.54
C LYS A 34 -23.54 6.10 -7.59
N LEU A 35 -23.19 5.88 -8.86
CA LEU A 35 -24.16 5.74 -9.96
C LEU A 35 -25.08 4.54 -9.79
N ILE A 36 -24.59 3.44 -9.23
CA ILE A 36 -25.38 2.22 -8.98
C ILE A 36 -25.96 2.14 -7.57
N GLY A 37 -25.84 3.22 -6.78
CA GLY A 37 -26.45 3.34 -5.44
C GLY A 37 -25.80 2.44 -4.38
N LEU A 38 -24.54 2.03 -4.56
CA LEU A 38 -23.82 1.25 -3.55
C LEU A 38 -23.14 2.14 -2.50
N PRO A 39 -23.03 1.66 -1.24
CA PRO A 39 -22.24 2.30 -0.21
C PRO A 39 -20.78 2.55 -0.62
N PHE A 40 -20.17 3.58 -0.05
CA PHE A 40 -18.80 4.02 -0.38
C PHE A 40 -17.75 2.91 -0.24
N GLU A 41 -17.91 2.02 0.73
CA GLU A 41 -17.01 0.91 1.03
C GLU A 41 -16.80 -0.01 -0.18
N TYR A 42 -17.84 -0.19 -0.99
CA TYR A 42 -17.78 -1.04 -2.21
C TYR A 42 -16.95 -0.40 -3.33
N SER A 43 -16.72 0.92 -3.30
CA SER A 43 -15.89 1.59 -4.32
C SER A 43 -14.47 1.04 -4.36
N PHE A 44 -13.95 0.56 -3.24
CA PHE A 44 -12.61 -0.03 -3.18
C PHE A 44 -12.54 -1.41 -3.84
N GLY A 45 -13.62 -2.18 -3.81
CA GLY A 45 -13.73 -3.41 -4.59
C GLY A 45 -13.66 -3.14 -6.11
N PHE A 46 -14.33 -2.08 -6.59
CA PHE A 46 -14.20 -1.63 -7.97
C PHE A 46 -12.79 -1.15 -8.28
N ALA A 47 -12.16 -0.40 -7.37
CA ALA A 47 -10.79 0.06 -7.54
C ALA A 47 -9.81 -1.11 -7.67
N ALA A 48 -9.96 -2.14 -6.82
CA ALA A 48 -9.18 -3.37 -6.89
C ALA A 48 -9.36 -4.08 -8.24
N THR A 49 -10.61 -4.25 -8.68
CA THR A 49 -10.94 -4.87 -9.97
C THR A 49 -10.33 -4.10 -11.15
N MET A 50 -10.45 -2.78 -11.15
CA MET A 50 -9.86 -1.92 -12.19
C MET A 50 -8.35 -2.02 -12.19
N ALA A 51 -7.69 -2.02 -11.01
CA ALA A 51 -6.25 -2.19 -10.90
C ALA A 51 -5.77 -3.52 -11.49
N ILE A 52 -6.49 -4.61 -11.24
CA ILE A 52 -6.21 -5.93 -11.81
C ILE A 52 -6.30 -5.87 -13.34
N ILE A 53 -7.40 -5.33 -13.89
CA ILE A 53 -7.61 -5.22 -15.35
C ILE A 53 -6.48 -4.41 -15.98
N VAL A 54 -6.13 -3.26 -15.39
CA VAL A 54 -5.04 -2.40 -15.87
C VAL A 54 -3.71 -3.15 -15.80
N ALA A 55 -3.42 -3.86 -14.70
CA ALA A 55 -2.18 -4.60 -14.56
C ALA A 55 -2.01 -5.67 -15.66
N PHE A 56 -3.07 -6.42 -15.96
CA PHE A 56 -3.02 -7.39 -17.07
C PHE A 56 -2.88 -6.72 -18.44
N SER A 57 -3.40 -5.51 -18.64
CA SER A 57 -3.27 -4.77 -19.90
C SER A 57 -1.82 -4.40 -20.26
N PHE A 58 -0.94 -4.31 -19.27
CA PHE A 58 0.50 -4.07 -19.47
C PHE A 58 1.26 -5.27 -20.07
N ARG A 59 0.64 -6.45 -20.12
CA ARG A 59 1.25 -7.69 -20.63
C ARG A 59 2.56 -8.07 -19.92
N MET A 60 2.70 -7.70 -18.65
CA MET A 60 3.86 -8.00 -17.80
C MET A 60 3.44 -8.63 -16.45
N PRO A 61 2.47 -9.59 -16.43
CA PRO A 61 1.92 -10.09 -15.18
C PRO A 61 2.98 -10.77 -14.30
N ASP A 62 3.97 -11.44 -14.89
CA ASP A 62 5.06 -12.10 -14.15
C ASP A 62 6.00 -11.08 -13.49
N LYS A 63 6.30 -9.96 -14.15
CA LYS A 63 7.10 -8.87 -13.56
C LYS A 63 6.35 -8.21 -12.41
N MET A 64 5.03 -8.17 -12.47
CA MET A 64 4.13 -7.67 -11.41
C MET A 64 3.84 -8.73 -10.34
N ARG A 65 4.35 -9.95 -10.48
CA ARG A 65 4.12 -11.10 -9.57
C ARG A 65 2.64 -11.47 -9.39
N LEU A 66 1.84 -11.26 -10.43
CA LEU A 66 0.42 -11.61 -10.45
C LEU A 66 0.17 -13.08 -10.77
N THR A 67 1.01 -13.67 -11.65
CA THR A 67 0.86 -15.03 -12.20
C THR A 67 1.99 -15.96 -11.81
N THR A 68 2.98 -15.47 -11.08
CA THR A 68 4.14 -16.24 -10.68
C THR A 68 3.80 -17.24 -9.56
N LYS A 69 4.51 -18.36 -9.53
CA LYS A 69 4.37 -19.37 -8.47
C LYS A 69 4.92 -18.83 -7.16
N ILE A 70 4.14 -18.99 -6.09
CA ILE A 70 4.54 -18.63 -4.74
C ILE A 70 5.73 -19.51 -4.32
N GLN A 71 6.78 -18.88 -3.83
CA GLN A 71 7.90 -19.59 -3.23
C GLN A 71 7.51 -20.05 -1.81
N ILE A 72 7.11 -21.31 -1.66
CA ILE A 72 6.60 -21.88 -0.39
C ILE A 72 7.58 -21.63 0.77
N GLY A 73 8.88 -21.76 0.56
CA GLY A 73 9.90 -21.46 1.56
C GLY A 73 9.94 -20.02 2.04
N SER A 74 9.22 -19.10 1.36
CA SER A 74 9.13 -17.69 1.75
C SER A 74 8.00 -17.42 2.74
N ILE A 75 7.06 -18.34 2.95
CA ILE A 75 5.91 -18.16 3.85
C ILE A 75 6.37 -17.83 5.29
N LYS A 76 7.50 -18.37 5.73
CA LYS A 76 8.10 -18.08 7.04
C LYS A 76 8.40 -16.58 7.26
N TYR A 77 8.61 -15.83 6.19
CA TYR A 77 8.87 -14.38 6.28
C TYR A 77 7.61 -13.56 6.58
N TYR A 78 6.43 -14.16 6.48
CA TYR A 78 5.18 -13.51 6.82
C TYR A 78 4.90 -13.45 8.33
N ILE A 79 5.75 -14.09 9.16
CA ILE A 79 5.65 -13.96 10.62
C ILE A 79 5.74 -12.51 11.09
N VAL A 80 6.54 -11.67 10.40
CA VAL A 80 6.72 -10.27 10.81
C VAL A 80 5.44 -9.47 10.61
N PRO A 81 4.78 -9.41 9.43
CA PRO A 81 3.50 -8.71 9.31
C PRO A 81 2.40 -9.33 10.18
N ILE A 82 2.42 -10.64 10.45
CA ILE A 82 1.50 -11.27 11.42
C ILE A 82 1.69 -10.67 12.83
N LEU A 83 2.93 -10.46 13.26
CA LEU A 83 3.19 -9.79 14.53
C LEU A 83 2.65 -8.35 14.54
N TYR A 84 2.72 -7.61 13.43
CA TYR A 84 2.09 -6.29 13.31
C TYR A 84 0.57 -6.36 13.44
N ILE A 85 -0.08 -7.32 12.79
CA ILE A 85 -1.54 -7.56 12.91
C ILE A 85 -1.95 -7.79 14.38
N ILE A 86 -1.13 -8.55 15.11
CA ILE A 86 -1.41 -8.85 16.53
C ILE A 86 -1.10 -7.65 17.43
N THR A 87 -0.01 -6.96 17.24
CA THR A 87 0.46 -5.92 18.17
C THR A 87 -0.17 -4.56 17.94
N MET A 88 -0.63 -4.26 16.72
CA MET A 88 -1.24 -2.96 16.39
C MET A 88 -2.47 -2.63 17.25
N PRO A 89 -3.48 -3.51 17.42
CA PRO A 89 -4.60 -3.23 18.30
C PRO A 89 -4.18 -3.05 19.77
N LEU A 90 -3.14 -3.77 20.23
CA LEU A 90 -2.64 -3.62 21.60
C LEU A 90 -2.08 -2.22 21.85
N LEU A 91 -1.34 -1.66 20.87
CA LEU A 91 -0.83 -0.28 20.93
C LEU A 91 -1.96 0.76 20.87
N GLN A 92 -3.12 0.38 20.34
CA GLN A 92 -4.31 1.23 20.21
C GLN A 92 -5.29 1.03 21.38
N GLY A 93 -4.84 0.53 22.52
CA GLY A 93 -5.65 0.38 23.73
C GLY A 93 -6.39 -0.95 23.87
N GLY A 94 -6.07 -1.93 23.00
CA GLY A 94 -6.62 -3.30 23.06
C GLY A 94 -7.53 -3.66 21.89
N TYR A 95 -8.07 -4.87 21.94
CA TYR A 95 -8.94 -5.41 20.89
C TYR A 95 -10.39 -5.01 21.10
N ASN A 96 -10.99 -4.37 20.11
CA ASN A 96 -12.43 -4.09 20.08
C ASN A 96 -12.99 -4.40 18.68
N PHE A 97 -13.56 -5.58 18.54
CA PHE A 97 -14.09 -6.05 17.25
C PHE A 97 -15.45 -5.42 16.87
N SER A 98 -16.07 -4.63 17.75
CA SER A 98 -17.37 -4.02 17.47
C SER A 98 -17.36 -3.03 16.31
N PHE A 99 -16.17 -2.57 15.89
CA PHE A 99 -15.96 -1.64 14.78
C PHE A 99 -15.64 -2.34 13.45
N VAL A 100 -15.40 -3.64 13.48
CA VAL A 100 -15.07 -4.42 12.26
C VAL A 100 -16.37 -5.02 11.73
N ASP A 101 -17.16 -4.20 11.07
CA ASP A 101 -18.34 -4.66 10.35
C ASP A 101 -17.99 -5.15 8.93
N LYS A 102 -19.02 -5.62 8.22
CA LYS A 102 -18.86 -6.09 6.83
C LYS A 102 -18.31 -4.99 5.90
N GLY A 103 -18.72 -3.74 6.12
CA GLY A 103 -18.27 -2.60 5.33
C GLY A 103 -16.76 -2.37 5.47
N VAL A 104 -16.25 -2.37 6.71
CA VAL A 104 -14.81 -2.26 7.01
C VAL A 104 -14.02 -3.40 6.35
N ILE A 105 -14.50 -4.65 6.47
CA ILE A 105 -13.81 -5.80 5.85
C ILE A 105 -13.74 -5.65 4.33
N ILE A 106 -14.85 -5.31 3.68
CA ILE A 106 -14.91 -5.10 2.22
C ILE A 106 -13.97 -3.95 1.81
N MET A 107 -14.06 -2.82 2.52
CA MET A 107 -13.24 -1.64 2.25
C MET A 107 -11.75 -1.96 2.35
N MET A 108 -11.29 -2.49 3.49
CA MET A 108 -9.87 -2.75 3.73
C MET A 108 -9.32 -3.85 2.81
N SER A 109 -10.13 -4.87 2.48
CA SER A 109 -9.75 -5.86 1.49
C SER A 109 -9.56 -5.24 0.10
N GLY A 110 -10.47 -4.37 -0.31
CA GLY A 110 -10.35 -3.64 -1.58
C GLY A 110 -9.16 -2.68 -1.62
N VAL A 111 -8.91 -1.95 -0.52
CA VAL A 111 -7.75 -1.06 -0.36
C VAL A 111 -6.45 -1.84 -0.50
N GLY A 112 -6.26 -2.90 0.29
CA GLY A 112 -5.03 -3.69 0.28
C GLY A 112 -4.73 -4.27 -1.12
N VAL A 113 -5.74 -4.79 -1.83
CA VAL A 113 -5.56 -5.30 -3.20
C VAL A 113 -5.24 -4.17 -4.18
N PHE A 114 -6.00 -3.07 -4.13
CA PHE A 114 -5.82 -1.93 -5.02
C PHE A 114 -4.42 -1.31 -4.88
N GLU A 115 -4.04 -0.99 -3.67
CA GLU A 115 -2.79 -0.28 -3.39
C GLU A 115 -1.57 -1.15 -3.70
N GLU A 116 -1.59 -2.43 -3.34
CA GLU A 116 -0.48 -3.33 -3.63
C GLU A 116 -0.29 -3.56 -5.13
N ILE A 117 -1.38 -3.78 -5.88
CA ILE A 117 -1.29 -3.99 -7.32
C ILE A 117 -0.73 -2.74 -8.02
N VAL A 118 -1.18 -1.55 -7.64
CA VAL A 118 -0.74 -0.32 -8.33
C VAL A 118 0.68 0.08 -7.90
N THR A 119 1.02 -0.02 -6.62
CA THR A 119 2.33 0.45 -6.12
C THR A 119 3.43 -0.60 -6.26
N HIS A 120 3.24 -1.79 -5.70
CA HIS A 120 4.28 -2.83 -5.69
C HIS A 120 4.16 -3.80 -6.88
N GLY A 121 2.99 -3.85 -7.52
CA GLY A 121 2.80 -4.52 -8.80
C GLY A 121 3.26 -3.62 -9.97
N ILE A 122 2.43 -2.65 -10.36
CA ILE A 122 2.64 -1.85 -11.58
C ILE A 122 3.85 -0.91 -11.45
N CYS A 123 3.88 -0.04 -10.44
CA CYS A 123 4.94 0.96 -10.30
C CYS A 123 6.31 0.32 -10.19
N MET A 124 6.47 -0.64 -9.26
CA MET A 124 7.74 -1.32 -9.06
C MET A 124 8.18 -2.09 -10.31
N ALA A 125 7.26 -2.77 -11.03
CA ALA A 125 7.58 -3.46 -12.27
C ALA A 125 8.03 -2.50 -13.38
N LEU A 126 7.39 -1.33 -13.52
CA LEU A 126 7.80 -0.30 -14.48
C LEU A 126 9.18 0.29 -14.13
N LEU A 127 9.46 0.52 -12.84
CA LEU A 127 10.75 1.00 -12.37
C LEU A 127 11.86 -0.04 -12.64
N LEU A 128 11.61 -1.31 -12.35
CA LEU A 128 12.55 -2.40 -12.64
C LEU A 128 12.73 -2.61 -14.15
N ASN A 129 11.68 -2.44 -14.94
CA ASN A 129 11.79 -2.49 -16.39
C ASN A 129 12.67 -1.36 -16.96
N LYS A 130 12.62 -0.18 -16.33
CA LYS A 130 13.41 1.00 -16.72
C LYS A 130 14.87 0.92 -16.28
N TRP A 131 15.13 0.44 -15.06
CA TRP A 131 16.45 0.49 -14.43
C TRP A 131 17.18 -0.86 -14.37
N GLY A 132 16.47 -1.96 -14.59
CA GLY A 132 16.96 -3.32 -14.41
C GLY A 132 16.86 -3.84 -12.98
N ASP A 133 16.91 -5.15 -12.82
CA ASP A 133 16.72 -5.85 -11.53
C ASP A 133 17.83 -5.53 -10.50
N ASN A 134 18.98 -5.06 -10.93
CA ASN A 134 20.05 -4.61 -10.04
C ASN A 134 19.65 -3.39 -9.19
N HIS A 135 18.58 -2.66 -9.60
CA HIS A 135 18.08 -1.49 -8.90
C HIS A 135 16.85 -1.78 -8.02
N LYS A 136 16.67 -3.04 -7.59
CA LYS A 136 15.51 -3.48 -6.79
C LYS A 136 15.28 -2.66 -5.51
N TYR A 137 16.34 -2.28 -4.79
CA TYR A 137 16.24 -1.41 -3.61
C TYR A 137 15.68 -0.04 -3.96
N LYS A 138 16.24 0.56 -5.01
CA LYS A 138 15.77 1.87 -5.49
C LYS A 138 14.32 1.80 -5.95
N ALA A 139 13.94 0.74 -6.67
CA ALA A 139 12.56 0.55 -7.13
C ALA A 139 11.59 0.37 -5.95
N ALA A 140 11.96 -0.45 -4.96
CA ALA A 140 11.16 -0.67 -3.75
C ALA A 140 10.97 0.62 -2.94
N ILE A 141 12.04 1.38 -2.69
CA ILE A 141 11.97 2.64 -1.94
C ILE A 141 11.10 3.65 -2.68
N ILE A 142 11.29 3.82 -4.00
CA ILE A 142 10.54 4.82 -4.77
C ILE A 142 9.07 4.44 -4.92
N SER A 143 8.74 3.17 -5.17
CA SER A 143 7.34 2.73 -5.20
C SER A 143 6.65 2.92 -3.85
N SER A 144 7.36 2.68 -2.74
CA SER A 144 6.86 2.89 -1.38
C SER A 144 6.73 4.37 -1.02
N LEU A 145 7.62 5.23 -1.51
CA LEU A 145 7.45 6.69 -1.39
C LEU A 145 6.22 7.16 -2.15
N CYS A 146 5.98 6.66 -3.37
CA CYS A 146 4.75 6.97 -4.11
C CYS A 146 3.51 6.55 -3.31
N PHE A 147 3.54 5.35 -2.70
CA PHE A 147 2.49 4.87 -1.82
C PHE A 147 2.29 5.79 -0.60
N GLY A 148 3.36 6.19 0.09
CA GLY A 148 3.28 7.13 1.21
C GLY A 148 2.69 8.48 0.79
N PHE A 149 3.18 9.08 -0.28
CA PHE A 149 2.76 10.42 -0.72
C PHE A 149 1.28 10.52 -1.13
N ILE A 150 0.64 9.43 -1.55
CA ILE A 150 -0.80 9.43 -1.86
C ILE A 150 -1.63 9.81 -0.64
N HIS A 151 -1.17 9.47 0.56
CA HIS A 151 -1.87 9.79 1.81
C HIS A 151 -1.91 11.29 2.13
N LEU A 152 -1.08 12.13 1.47
CA LEU A 152 -1.17 13.59 1.58
C LEU A 152 -2.45 14.18 0.99
N SER A 153 -3.13 13.46 0.08
CA SER A 153 -4.39 13.93 -0.49
C SER A 153 -5.46 14.24 0.56
N ASN A 154 -5.34 13.66 1.74
CA ASN A 154 -6.24 13.87 2.86
C ASN A 154 -5.97 15.16 3.68
N ILE A 155 -4.93 15.96 3.33
CA ILE A 155 -4.65 17.28 3.95
C ILE A 155 -5.50 18.38 3.31
N ILE A 156 -5.91 18.20 2.06
CA ILE A 156 -6.61 19.22 1.26
C ILE A 156 -7.84 19.85 1.96
N PRO A 157 -8.67 19.10 2.74
CA PRO A 157 -9.86 19.66 3.38
C PRO A 157 -9.59 20.77 4.41
N ASP A 158 -8.48 20.71 5.14
CA ASP A 158 -8.08 21.72 6.13
C ASP A 158 -6.55 21.86 6.20
N PRO A 159 -5.94 22.61 5.27
CA PRO A 159 -4.49 22.76 5.17
C PRO A 159 -3.87 23.65 6.26
N THR A 160 -4.69 24.25 7.12
CA THR A 160 -4.22 25.12 8.23
C THR A 160 -4.17 24.39 9.56
N ASN A 161 -4.78 23.23 9.67
CA ASN A 161 -4.84 22.45 10.90
C ASN A 161 -3.50 21.71 11.14
N PHE A 162 -2.75 22.22 12.12
CA PHE A 162 -1.44 21.64 12.48
C PHE A 162 -1.51 20.15 12.85
N HIS A 163 -2.51 19.74 13.64
CA HIS A 163 -2.65 18.33 14.04
C HIS A 163 -2.96 17.43 12.85
N LEU A 164 -3.76 17.90 11.90
CA LEU A 164 -4.05 17.19 10.66
C LEU A 164 -2.78 17.06 9.80
N ILE A 165 -2.04 18.15 9.62
CA ILE A 165 -0.79 18.16 8.85
C ILE A 165 0.22 17.19 9.47
N LEU A 166 0.42 17.27 10.79
CA LEU A 166 1.35 16.39 11.52
C LEU A 166 0.94 14.92 11.39
N ASN A 167 -0.35 14.62 11.57
CA ASN A 167 -0.88 13.26 11.38
C ASN A 167 -0.63 12.74 9.97
N LYS A 168 -0.96 13.52 8.93
CA LYS A 168 -0.82 13.08 7.54
C LYS A 168 0.65 12.97 7.11
N THR A 169 1.51 13.85 7.58
CA THR A 169 2.96 13.73 7.37
C THR A 169 3.50 12.47 8.03
N THR A 170 3.05 12.18 9.26
CA THR A 170 3.39 10.92 9.95
C THR A 170 2.89 9.71 9.15
N THR A 171 1.67 9.78 8.62
CA THR A 171 1.08 8.71 7.79
C THR A 171 1.92 8.46 6.54
N VAL A 172 2.47 9.51 5.90
CA VAL A 172 3.39 9.34 4.75
C VAL A 172 4.61 8.52 5.12
N VAL A 173 5.26 8.85 6.25
CA VAL A 173 6.44 8.13 6.72
C VAL A 173 6.08 6.70 7.12
N PHE A 174 5.01 6.53 7.89
CA PHE A 174 4.45 5.23 8.27
C PHE A 174 4.17 4.35 7.05
N ALA A 175 3.37 4.85 6.10
CA ALA A 175 3.01 4.12 4.89
C ALA A 175 4.24 3.81 4.03
N THR A 176 5.23 4.71 3.95
CA THR A 176 6.48 4.45 3.23
C THR A 176 7.22 3.25 3.84
N PHE A 177 7.38 3.19 5.16
CA PHE A 177 8.04 2.04 5.81
C PHE A 177 7.24 0.74 5.65
N MET A 178 5.92 0.80 5.79
CA MET A 178 5.04 -0.34 5.53
C MET A 178 5.18 -0.80 4.07
N GLY A 179 5.17 0.11 3.12
CA GLY A 179 5.35 -0.18 1.70
C GLY A 179 6.71 -0.83 1.40
N ILE A 180 7.82 -0.37 2.00
CA ILE A 180 9.13 -1.00 1.84
C ILE A 180 9.10 -2.45 2.36
N GLY A 181 8.43 -2.69 3.50
CA GLY A 181 8.22 -4.02 4.05
C GLY A 181 7.46 -4.93 3.08
N PHE A 182 6.35 -4.45 2.55
CA PHE A 182 5.52 -5.16 1.58
C PHE A 182 6.24 -5.38 0.24
N ALA A 183 6.98 -4.40 -0.27
CA ALA A 183 7.80 -4.56 -1.47
C ALA A 183 8.83 -5.69 -1.31
N GLY A 184 9.51 -5.74 -0.15
CA GLY A 184 10.45 -6.81 0.19
C GLY A 184 9.79 -8.19 0.23
N LEU A 185 8.62 -8.30 0.86
CA LEU A 185 7.82 -9.54 0.92
C LEU A 185 7.34 -9.98 -0.47
N ALA A 186 6.79 -9.06 -1.28
CA ALA A 186 6.37 -9.36 -2.65
C ALA A 186 7.52 -9.89 -3.50
N TYR A 187 8.69 -9.28 -3.33
CA TYR A 187 9.89 -9.71 -4.05
C TYR A 187 10.39 -11.08 -3.57
N LYS A 188 10.38 -11.35 -2.27
CA LYS A 188 10.86 -12.60 -1.65
C LYS A 188 9.90 -13.76 -1.88
N SER A 189 8.60 -13.54 -1.79
CA SER A 189 7.57 -14.58 -2.00
C SER A 189 7.25 -14.82 -3.46
N ASN A 190 7.66 -13.90 -4.33
CA ASN A 190 7.30 -13.87 -5.74
C ASN A 190 5.78 -13.80 -5.96
N SER A 191 5.04 -13.15 -5.03
CA SER A 191 3.59 -13.03 -5.10
C SER A 191 3.12 -11.69 -4.55
N ILE A 192 2.35 -10.97 -5.36
CA ILE A 192 1.68 -9.75 -4.92
C ILE A 192 0.41 -10.06 -4.11
N TRP A 193 -0.24 -11.20 -4.38
CA TRP A 193 -1.48 -11.57 -3.71
C TRP A 193 -1.32 -11.83 -2.21
N LEU A 194 -0.24 -12.52 -1.82
CA LEU A 194 0.04 -12.75 -0.40
C LEU A 194 0.25 -11.42 0.33
N VAL A 195 0.91 -10.47 -0.32
CA VAL A 195 1.15 -9.14 0.28
C VAL A 195 -0.14 -8.35 0.35
N ALA A 196 -0.96 -8.36 -0.69
CA ALA A 196 -2.26 -7.69 -0.69
C ALA A 196 -3.18 -8.22 0.44
N ILE A 197 -3.18 -9.53 0.68
CA ILE A 197 -3.90 -10.13 1.82
C ILE A 197 -3.32 -9.64 3.16
N MET A 198 -1.99 -9.63 3.30
CA MET A 198 -1.37 -9.15 4.54
C MET A 198 -1.62 -7.66 4.78
N HIS A 199 -1.58 -6.83 3.73
CA HIS A 199 -1.92 -5.42 3.81
C HIS A 199 -3.36 -5.23 4.28
N ALA A 200 -4.32 -5.89 3.64
CA ALA A 200 -5.72 -5.85 4.06
C ALA A 200 -5.90 -6.26 5.54
N LEU A 201 -5.20 -7.30 6.00
CA LEU A 201 -5.26 -7.74 7.39
C LEU A 201 -4.64 -6.73 8.36
N VAL A 202 -3.55 -6.04 7.97
CA VAL A 202 -2.96 -4.95 8.76
C VAL A 202 -3.94 -3.79 8.88
N ASP A 203 -4.61 -3.41 7.80
CA ASP A 203 -5.60 -2.33 7.81
C ASP A 203 -6.83 -2.70 8.64
N ILE A 204 -7.31 -3.95 8.53
CA ILE A 204 -8.39 -4.45 9.39
C ILE A 204 -7.95 -4.41 10.86
N ALA A 205 -6.74 -4.85 11.18
CA ALA A 205 -6.19 -4.80 12.54
C ALA A 205 -6.10 -3.37 13.07
N GLY A 206 -5.76 -2.40 12.21
CA GLY A 206 -5.80 -0.98 12.53
C GLY A 206 -7.20 -0.47 12.92
N ASN A 207 -8.27 -1.14 12.49
CA ASN A 207 -9.65 -0.82 12.82
C ASN A 207 -10.20 -1.63 14.02
N VAL A 208 -9.46 -2.62 14.54
CA VAL A 208 -9.84 -3.42 15.71
C VAL A 208 -9.52 -2.71 17.02
N GLY A 209 -8.72 -1.65 17.00
CA GLY A 209 -8.35 -0.90 18.19
C GLY A 209 -9.52 -0.20 18.88
N SER A 210 -9.30 0.28 20.10
CA SER A 210 -10.33 0.98 20.88
C SER A 210 -10.77 2.28 20.19
N LYS A 211 -12.09 2.49 20.05
CA LYS A 211 -12.66 3.72 19.50
C LYS A 211 -12.27 4.94 20.33
N GLU A 212 -12.15 4.80 21.64
CA GLU A 212 -11.71 5.85 22.54
C GLU A 212 -10.31 6.32 22.18
N TYR A 213 -9.41 5.39 21.86
CA TYR A 213 -8.06 5.73 21.40
C TYR A 213 -8.09 6.62 20.16
N PHE A 214 -8.89 6.25 19.15
CA PHE A 214 -9.00 7.06 17.92
C PHE A 214 -9.71 8.38 18.12
N THR A 215 -10.79 8.42 18.90
CA THR A 215 -11.56 9.67 19.14
C THR A 215 -10.80 10.66 20.00
N HIS A 216 -9.93 10.22 20.92
CA HIS A 216 -9.12 11.09 21.76
C HIS A 216 -7.80 11.52 21.11
N ILE A 217 -7.18 10.66 20.32
CA ILE A 217 -5.87 10.96 19.71
C ILE A 217 -6.00 11.68 18.37
N TYR A 218 -6.99 11.34 17.54
CA TYR A 218 -7.13 11.93 16.21
C TYR A 218 -7.35 13.45 16.18
N PRO A 219 -8.18 14.04 17.05
CA PRO A 219 -8.33 15.49 17.11
C PRO A 219 -7.10 16.22 17.61
N ASN A 220 -6.27 15.56 18.44
CA ASN A 220 -5.11 16.11 19.14
C ASN A 220 -3.83 15.33 18.82
N TRP A 221 -3.60 14.99 17.55
CA TRP A 221 -2.39 14.27 17.15
C TRP A 221 -1.13 14.99 17.62
N SER A 222 -0.26 14.26 18.32
CA SER A 222 0.91 14.83 18.99
C SER A 222 2.23 14.36 18.36
N TRP A 223 3.30 15.05 18.65
CA TRP A 223 4.67 14.62 18.33
C TRP A 223 4.99 13.24 18.89
N THR A 224 4.52 12.93 20.11
CA THR A 224 4.70 11.61 20.73
C THR A 224 4.00 10.53 19.90
N ALA A 225 2.76 10.75 19.47
CA ALA A 225 2.04 9.81 18.63
C ALA A 225 2.75 9.59 17.27
N SER A 226 3.28 10.67 16.68
CA SER A 226 4.09 10.61 15.46
C SER A 226 5.36 9.78 15.66
N PHE A 227 6.09 10.03 16.73
CA PHE A 227 7.33 9.32 17.05
C PHE A 227 7.06 7.82 17.28
N VAL A 228 6.06 7.48 18.09
CA VAL A 228 5.66 6.08 18.34
C VAL A 228 5.29 5.38 17.05
N SER A 229 4.49 6.01 16.18
CA SER A 229 4.07 5.43 14.91
C SER A 229 5.25 5.15 13.96
N ILE A 230 6.21 6.08 13.90
CA ILE A 230 7.41 5.93 13.07
C ILE A 230 8.32 4.83 13.63
N ILE A 231 8.61 4.83 14.94
CA ILE A 231 9.43 3.81 15.59
C ILE A 231 8.80 2.42 15.45
N TYR A 232 7.47 2.33 15.51
CA TYR A 232 6.75 1.07 15.35
C TYR A 232 6.91 0.50 13.93
N THR A 233 6.88 1.33 12.88
CA THR A 233 6.92 0.85 11.50
C THR A 233 8.31 0.75 10.88
N LEU A 234 9.28 1.50 11.41
CA LEU A 234 10.66 1.46 10.93
C LEU A 234 11.27 0.04 10.86
N PRO A 235 11.11 -0.84 11.89
CA PRO A 235 11.62 -2.21 11.81
C PRO A 235 11.06 -3.01 10.63
N PHE A 236 9.79 -2.79 10.25
CA PHE A 236 9.20 -3.47 9.11
C PHE A 236 9.79 -2.98 7.78
N GLY A 237 10.04 -1.68 7.66
CA GLY A 237 10.74 -1.12 6.50
C GLY A 237 12.17 -1.68 6.36
N LEU A 238 12.93 -1.72 7.47
CA LEU A 238 14.27 -2.32 7.49
C LEU A 238 14.24 -3.82 7.16
N TYR A 239 13.26 -4.53 7.66
CA TYR A 239 13.01 -5.93 7.32
C TYR A 239 12.76 -6.12 5.82
N GLY A 240 11.96 -5.25 5.20
CA GLY A 240 11.74 -5.27 3.74
C GLY A 240 13.04 -5.10 2.95
N LEU A 241 13.88 -4.15 3.35
CA LEU A 241 15.22 -3.98 2.75
C LEU A 241 16.10 -5.21 2.93
N TRP A 242 16.08 -5.83 4.11
CA TRP A 242 16.81 -7.07 4.36
C TRP A 242 16.33 -8.22 3.46
N LEU A 243 15.02 -8.37 3.26
CA LEU A 243 14.46 -9.37 2.35
C LEU A 243 14.94 -9.19 0.90
N LEU A 244 15.18 -7.97 0.46
CA LEU A 244 15.71 -7.67 -0.87
C LEU A 244 17.19 -8.06 -1.02
N LYS A 245 17.98 -8.20 0.07
CA LYS A 245 19.40 -8.52 0.04
C LYS A 245 19.66 -9.90 -0.58
N ASP A 246 18.88 -10.92 -0.20
CA ASP A 246 19.15 -12.34 -0.48
C ASP A 246 18.45 -12.91 -1.72
N THR A 247 17.90 -12.08 -2.57
CA THR A 247 17.21 -12.56 -3.76
C THR A 247 18.16 -12.70 -4.95
N ARG A 248 19.08 -13.65 -4.89
CA ARG A 248 19.60 -14.23 -6.14
C ARG A 248 18.46 -15.07 -6.72
N ARG A 249 17.92 -14.68 -7.87
CA ARG A 249 17.05 -15.57 -8.64
C ARG A 249 17.89 -16.80 -8.96
N THR A 250 17.57 -17.95 -8.38
CA THR A 250 17.92 -19.22 -8.97
C THR A 250 17.13 -19.30 -10.27
N THR A 251 17.79 -18.98 -11.36
CA THR A 251 17.33 -19.21 -12.74
C THR A 251 17.04 -20.67 -12.92
#